data_f212be00c0b9dea63bf38153517f1fe8
#
_entry.id   f212be00c0b9dea63bf38153517f1fe8
#
_cell.length_a   1.000
_cell.length_b   1.000
_cell.length_c   1.000
_cell.angle_alpha   90.00
_cell.angle_beta   90.00
_cell.angle_gamma   90.00
#
_symmetry.space_group_name_H-M   'P 1'
#
loop_
_entity.id
_entity.type
_entity.pdbx_description
1 polymer ?
#
loop_
_entity_poly.entity_id
_entity_poly.type
_entity_poly.pdbx_seq_one_letter_code
_entity_poly.pdbx_strand_id
1 'polypeptide(L)'
;CFVPIPWLINFVRANLGAQDTLLPFFSILTAPDTLMEEGLRFAAIDVGSNAMRLFFCRVLENSHGPTFVKESMIRMPLRLGHDAFTTGTISNDTCDRFVDTMHGFKALVRAYDPITFKACATSAMRQAKNGMELVGRVKNETGIDLNIISGKEEARIIIATHIDRHLKPQQHCLYVDVGGGSTELTLIIAKKALASKSFPIGSVRLLEQQVTKADWAGMEEWIVNKTANIKNIQSIGSGGNINKILTLLLKTKGNSVTISEIESTIKKIEPYS
;
A
#
# COMPACT_ATOMS: atom_id res chain seq x y z
N CYS A 1 0.14 4.59 14.68
CA CYS A 1 -0.28 5.36 13.51
C CYS A 1 -0.73 4.42 12.42
N PHE A 2 -1.98 4.54 12.05
CA PHE A 2 -2.58 3.78 10.97
C PHE A 2 -2.23 4.53 9.67
N VAL A 3 -1.45 3.90 8.78
CA VAL A 3 -1.31 4.41 7.41
C VAL A 3 -2.52 3.87 6.66
N PRO A 4 -3.52 4.69 6.32
CA PRO A 4 -4.61 4.27 5.43
C PRO A 4 -3.97 3.79 4.13
N ILE A 5 -4.66 2.92 3.40
CA ILE A 5 -4.18 2.45 2.10
C ILE A 5 -3.87 3.69 1.27
N PRO A 6 -2.62 3.92 0.88
CA PRO A 6 -2.16 5.24 0.39
C PRO A 6 -2.98 5.79 -0.77
N TRP A 7 -3.36 4.93 -1.72
CA TRP A 7 -4.13 5.34 -2.89
C TRP A 7 -5.59 5.71 -2.56
N LEU A 8 -6.15 5.23 -1.42
CA LEU A 8 -7.48 5.62 -0.98
C LEU A 8 -7.55 7.11 -0.66
N ILE A 9 -6.51 7.66 -0.03
CA ILE A 9 -6.43 9.09 0.28
C ILE A 9 -6.48 9.93 -1.00
N ASN A 10 -5.73 9.53 -2.03
CA ASN A 10 -5.75 10.23 -3.32
C ASN A 10 -7.07 10.07 -4.04
N PHE A 11 -7.64 8.87 -4.00
CA PHE A 11 -8.92 8.59 -4.59
C PHE A 11 -10.03 9.43 -3.93
N VAL A 12 -10.04 9.49 -2.60
CA VAL A 12 -10.98 10.33 -1.84
C VAL A 12 -10.77 11.81 -2.18
N ARG A 13 -9.54 12.30 -2.26
CA ARG A 13 -9.24 13.69 -2.63
C ARG A 13 -9.65 14.03 -4.05
N ALA A 14 -9.39 13.15 -5.01
CA ALA A 14 -9.82 13.34 -6.39
C ALA A 14 -11.36 13.45 -6.49
N ASN A 15 -12.09 12.80 -5.58
CA ASN A 15 -13.55 12.85 -5.53
C ASN A 15 -14.10 13.98 -4.63
N LEU A 16 -13.28 14.53 -3.70
CA LEU A 16 -13.68 15.66 -2.84
C LEU A 16 -13.29 17.04 -3.41
N GLY A 17 -12.72 17.12 -4.62
CA GLY A 17 -12.48 18.38 -5.31
C GLY A 17 -11.39 19.26 -4.73
N ALA A 18 -10.36 18.71 -4.07
CA ALA A 18 -9.20 19.48 -3.61
C ALA A 18 -8.31 19.87 -4.80
N GLN A 19 -8.60 21.03 -5.35
CA GLN A 19 -7.86 21.89 -6.28
C GLN A 19 -6.82 21.25 -7.24
N ASP A 20 -7.22 21.01 -8.50
CA ASP A 20 -6.60 21.60 -9.70
C ASP A 20 -7.42 21.39 -10.99
N THR A 21 -8.68 20.96 -10.93
CA THR A 21 -9.61 21.06 -12.08
C THR A 21 -11.06 21.08 -11.61
N LEU A 22 -11.74 22.12 -12.00
CA LEU A 22 -13.19 22.27 -11.92
C LEU A 22 -13.90 21.13 -12.65
N LEU A 23 -14.54 20.18 -11.89
CA LEU A 23 -15.71 19.35 -12.26
C LEU A 23 -15.80 18.13 -11.33
N PRO A 24 -16.93 17.75 -10.76
CA PRO A 24 -18.19 18.41 -10.54
C PRO A 24 -18.50 18.65 -9.05
N PHE A 25 -18.16 19.78 -8.55
CA PHE A 25 -18.50 20.22 -7.19
C PHE A 25 -20.03 20.29 -6.96
N PHE A 26 -20.82 20.35 -8.02
CA PHE A 26 -22.27 20.53 -7.93
C PHE A 26 -23.07 19.31 -7.49
N SER A 27 -22.56 18.10 -7.64
CA SER A 27 -23.29 16.90 -7.21
C SER A 27 -23.08 16.53 -5.74
N ILE A 28 -22.01 17.06 -5.10
CA ILE A 28 -21.74 16.84 -3.66
C ILE A 28 -22.45 17.92 -2.82
N LEU A 29 -22.65 19.13 -3.37
CA LEU A 29 -23.40 20.22 -2.72
C LEU A 29 -24.91 19.93 -2.56
N THR A 30 -25.43 18.88 -3.19
CA THR A 30 -26.82 18.42 -3.02
C THR A 30 -26.94 17.21 -2.10
N ALA A 31 -25.84 16.76 -1.45
CA ALA A 31 -25.94 15.75 -0.41
C ALA A 31 -26.73 16.35 0.79
N PRO A 32 -27.67 15.60 1.38
CA PRO A 32 -28.39 16.07 2.56
C PRO A 32 -27.41 16.44 3.67
N ASP A 33 -27.70 17.51 4.42
CA ASP A 33 -26.84 17.98 5.53
C ASP A 33 -26.46 16.88 6.55
N THR A 34 -27.32 15.88 6.72
CA THR A 34 -27.09 14.69 7.54
C THR A 34 -25.88 13.86 7.08
N LEU A 35 -25.57 13.81 5.77
CA LEU A 35 -24.38 13.10 5.27
C LEU A 35 -23.07 13.85 5.60
N MET A 36 -23.15 15.15 5.79
CA MET A 36 -21.97 15.96 6.17
C MET A 36 -21.63 15.78 7.66
N GLU A 37 -22.64 15.60 8.53
CA GLU A 37 -22.43 15.30 9.96
C GLU A 37 -21.94 13.86 10.18
N GLU A 38 -22.44 12.89 9.41
CA GLU A 38 -22.03 11.49 9.53
C GLU A 38 -20.69 11.18 8.83
N GLY A 39 -20.22 12.04 7.93
CA GLY A 39 -19.02 11.87 7.11
C GLY A 39 -19.25 10.94 5.91
N LEU A 40 -18.36 11.07 4.92
CA LEU A 40 -18.46 10.34 3.65
C LEU A 40 -17.79 8.97 3.74
N ARG A 41 -18.50 7.89 3.38
CA ARG A 41 -17.99 6.52 3.43
C ARG A 41 -17.26 6.15 2.13
N PHE A 42 -16.08 5.56 2.27
CA PHE A 42 -15.26 5.05 1.16
C PHE A 42 -14.76 3.65 1.45
N ALA A 43 -14.53 2.87 0.40
CA ALA A 43 -13.94 1.55 0.52
C ALA A 43 -12.75 1.37 -0.44
N ALA A 44 -11.87 0.43 -0.10
CA ALA A 44 -10.72 0.10 -0.90
C ALA A 44 -10.40 -1.40 -0.83
N ILE A 45 -10.12 -2.00 -1.99
CA ILE A 45 -9.60 -3.37 -2.08
C ILE A 45 -8.15 -3.29 -2.53
N ASP A 46 -7.25 -3.82 -1.70
CA ASP A 46 -5.82 -3.93 -1.93
C ASP A 46 -5.44 -5.40 -2.11
N VAL A 47 -4.96 -5.75 -3.31
CA VAL A 47 -4.51 -7.10 -3.65
C VAL A 47 -3.00 -7.14 -3.66
N GLY A 48 -2.42 -7.47 -2.50
CA GLY A 48 -0.99 -7.67 -2.34
C GLY A 48 -0.55 -9.11 -2.61
N SER A 49 0.77 -9.35 -2.67
CA SER A 49 1.34 -10.68 -2.92
C SER A 49 1.07 -11.69 -1.78
N ASN A 50 0.91 -11.24 -0.55
CA ASN A 50 0.67 -12.12 0.60
C ASN A 50 -0.81 -12.21 1.00
N ALA A 51 -1.54 -11.11 0.87
CA ALA A 51 -2.94 -11.06 1.30
C ALA A 51 -3.71 -10.01 0.52
N MET A 52 -5.01 -10.25 0.38
CA MET A 52 -5.99 -9.24 -0.01
C MET A 52 -6.50 -8.50 1.23
N ARG A 53 -6.83 -7.24 1.06
CA ARG A 53 -7.43 -6.41 2.11
C ARG A 53 -8.61 -5.65 1.57
N LEU A 54 -9.71 -5.67 2.32
CA LEU A 54 -10.82 -4.75 2.14
C LEU A 54 -10.80 -3.76 3.29
N PHE A 55 -10.75 -2.49 2.96
CA PHE A 55 -10.67 -1.40 3.91
C PHE A 55 -11.88 -0.50 3.80
N PHE A 56 -12.45 -0.13 4.95
CA PHE A 56 -13.55 0.83 5.06
C PHE A 56 -13.09 2.04 5.85
N CYS A 57 -13.38 3.21 5.33
CA CYS A 57 -13.09 4.46 6.03
C CYS A 57 -14.21 5.48 5.86
N ARG A 58 -14.30 6.34 6.85
CA ARG A 58 -15.13 7.53 6.83
C ARG A 58 -14.24 8.76 6.71
N VAL A 59 -14.66 9.73 5.94
CA VAL A 59 -13.98 11.01 5.80
C VAL A 59 -14.86 12.08 6.37
N LEU A 60 -14.36 12.72 7.41
CA LEU A 60 -14.99 13.87 8.07
C LEU A 60 -14.31 15.13 7.55
N GLU A 61 -15.08 16.08 7.05
CA GLU A 61 -14.57 17.41 6.73
C GLU A 61 -14.59 18.29 7.98
N ASN A 62 -13.48 18.98 8.21
CA ASN A 62 -13.37 19.97 9.28
C ASN A 62 -12.55 21.19 8.78
N SER A 63 -12.48 22.24 9.60
CA SER A 63 -11.79 23.50 9.28
C SER A 63 -10.29 23.35 8.96
N HIS A 64 -9.68 22.20 9.30
CA HIS A 64 -8.28 21.87 9.06
C HIS A 64 -8.10 20.90 7.86
N GLY A 65 -9.19 20.61 7.13
CA GLY A 65 -9.24 19.69 6.01
C GLY A 65 -9.74 18.29 6.36
N PRO A 66 -9.79 17.36 5.38
CA PRO A 66 -10.41 16.05 5.56
C PRO A 66 -9.65 15.18 6.57
N THR A 67 -10.38 14.61 7.52
CA THR A 67 -9.89 13.63 8.49
C THR A 67 -10.38 12.24 8.13
N PHE A 68 -9.45 11.29 8.01
CA PHE A 68 -9.73 9.91 7.65
C PHE A 68 -9.87 9.05 8.91
N VAL A 69 -11.06 8.50 9.10
CA VAL A 69 -11.38 7.60 10.22
C VAL A 69 -11.49 6.17 9.67
N LYS A 70 -10.58 5.29 10.12
CA LYS A 70 -10.71 3.88 9.81
C LYS A 70 -11.89 3.29 10.56
N GLU A 71 -12.78 2.61 9.85
CA GLU A 71 -13.90 1.89 10.46
C GLU A 71 -13.64 0.39 10.54
N SER A 72 -13.18 -0.23 9.45
CA SER A 72 -12.87 -1.66 9.45
C SER A 72 -11.79 -2.01 8.43
N MET A 73 -11.17 -3.17 8.62
CA MET A 73 -10.26 -3.78 7.65
C MET A 73 -10.34 -5.30 7.76
N ILE A 74 -10.67 -5.93 6.65
CA ILE A 74 -10.71 -7.38 6.51
C ILE A 74 -9.49 -7.81 5.72
N ARG A 75 -8.77 -8.82 6.23
CA ARG A 75 -7.59 -9.38 5.59
C ARG A 75 -7.80 -10.84 5.26
N MET A 76 -7.65 -11.19 3.97
CA MET A 76 -7.69 -12.58 3.48
C MET A 76 -6.30 -13.01 3.02
N PRO A 77 -5.65 -13.99 3.66
CA PRO A 77 -4.30 -14.47 3.32
C PRO A 77 -4.34 -15.48 2.17
N LEU A 78 -4.27 -15.04 0.92
CA LEU A 78 -4.27 -15.90 -0.26
C LEU A 78 -2.89 -16.31 -0.77
N ARG A 79 -1.85 -15.54 -0.43
CA ARG A 79 -0.45 -15.79 -0.81
C ARG A 79 -0.23 -15.91 -2.33
N LEU A 80 -0.89 -15.05 -3.13
CA LEU A 80 -0.75 -15.01 -4.60
C LEU A 80 0.70 -14.99 -5.07
N GLY A 81 1.58 -14.38 -4.27
CA GLY A 81 3.01 -14.29 -4.57
C GLY A 81 3.72 -15.65 -4.56
N HIS A 82 3.25 -16.63 -3.81
CA HIS A 82 3.81 -17.98 -3.86
C HIS A 82 3.74 -18.51 -5.28
N ASP A 83 2.56 -18.59 -5.86
CA ASP A 83 2.35 -19.09 -7.23
C ASP A 83 3.02 -18.19 -8.26
N ALA A 84 2.78 -16.88 -8.20
CA ALA A 84 3.25 -15.92 -9.20
C ALA A 84 4.78 -15.85 -9.30
N PHE A 85 5.50 -16.03 -8.18
CA PHE A 85 6.96 -15.91 -8.16
C PHE A 85 7.68 -17.23 -8.38
N THR A 86 7.07 -18.39 -8.05
CA THR A 86 7.68 -19.71 -8.25
C THR A 86 7.37 -20.28 -9.63
N THR A 87 6.11 -20.29 -10.03
CA THR A 87 5.67 -20.90 -11.31
C THR A 87 5.42 -19.88 -12.42
N GLY A 88 5.29 -18.60 -12.07
CA GLY A 88 4.89 -17.53 -12.97
C GLY A 88 3.41 -17.51 -13.32
N THR A 89 2.59 -18.39 -12.71
CA THR A 89 1.15 -18.52 -12.99
C THR A 89 0.41 -18.81 -11.70
N ILE A 90 -0.67 -18.08 -11.41
CA ILE A 90 -1.53 -18.33 -10.26
C ILE A 90 -2.31 -19.62 -10.53
N SER A 91 -2.26 -20.58 -9.60
CA SER A 91 -2.94 -21.88 -9.71
C SER A 91 -4.46 -21.74 -9.77
N ASN A 92 -5.16 -22.70 -10.37
CA ASN A 92 -6.61 -22.66 -10.48
C ASN A 92 -7.28 -22.61 -9.10
N ASP A 93 -6.82 -23.40 -8.13
CA ASP A 93 -7.33 -23.36 -6.74
C ASP A 93 -7.19 -21.96 -6.15
N THR A 94 -6.03 -21.33 -6.31
CA THR A 94 -5.80 -19.98 -5.82
C THR A 94 -6.66 -18.94 -6.57
N CYS A 95 -6.86 -19.13 -7.89
CA CYS A 95 -7.78 -18.29 -8.68
C CYS A 95 -9.23 -18.39 -8.18
N ASP A 96 -9.73 -19.60 -7.92
CA ASP A 96 -11.09 -19.82 -7.40
C ASP A 96 -11.28 -19.17 -6.04
N ARG A 97 -10.35 -19.39 -5.11
CA ARG A 97 -10.35 -18.75 -3.78
C ARG A 97 -10.24 -17.23 -3.86
N PHE A 98 -9.53 -16.72 -4.85
CA PHE A 98 -9.44 -15.28 -5.11
C PHE A 98 -10.79 -14.71 -5.51
N VAL A 99 -11.49 -15.35 -6.47
CA VAL A 99 -12.80 -14.92 -6.94
C VAL A 99 -13.84 -15.03 -5.82
N ASP A 100 -13.85 -16.11 -5.04
CA ASP A 100 -14.73 -16.27 -3.87
C ASP A 100 -14.52 -15.13 -2.86
N THR A 101 -13.25 -14.77 -2.62
CA THR A 101 -12.91 -13.63 -1.74
C THR A 101 -13.48 -12.32 -2.30
N MET A 102 -13.39 -12.12 -3.62
CA MET A 102 -13.93 -10.91 -4.27
C MET A 102 -15.47 -10.87 -4.21
N HIS A 103 -16.16 -12.01 -4.31
CA HIS A 103 -17.61 -12.10 -4.04
C HIS A 103 -17.95 -11.67 -2.62
N GLY A 104 -17.21 -12.18 -1.63
CA GLY A 104 -17.37 -11.77 -0.22
C GLY A 104 -17.12 -10.26 -0.03
N PHE A 105 -16.06 -9.73 -0.62
CA PHE A 105 -15.75 -8.30 -0.57
C PHE A 105 -16.84 -7.45 -1.24
N LYS A 106 -17.38 -7.91 -2.39
CA LYS A 106 -18.49 -7.21 -3.05
C LYS A 106 -19.73 -7.13 -2.16
N ALA A 107 -20.08 -8.23 -1.48
CA ALA A 107 -21.22 -8.25 -0.55
C ALA A 107 -21.01 -7.27 0.62
N LEU A 108 -19.81 -7.22 1.19
CA LEU A 108 -19.46 -6.30 2.28
C LEU A 108 -19.44 -4.84 1.82
N VAL A 109 -18.90 -4.55 0.63
CA VAL A 109 -18.93 -3.21 0.04
C VAL A 109 -20.38 -2.75 -0.17
N ARG A 110 -21.25 -3.62 -0.68
CA ARG A 110 -22.68 -3.31 -0.85
C ARG A 110 -23.36 -3.02 0.49
N ALA A 111 -23.08 -3.83 1.51
CA ALA A 111 -23.66 -3.64 2.85
C ALA A 111 -23.16 -2.36 3.56
N TYR A 112 -21.90 -1.98 3.31
CA TYR A 112 -21.31 -0.76 3.87
C TYR A 112 -21.82 0.50 3.15
N ASP A 113 -22.25 0.36 1.91
CA ASP A 113 -22.77 1.42 1.05
C ASP A 113 -21.85 2.65 0.96
N PRO A 114 -20.58 2.50 0.48
CA PRO A 114 -19.70 3.63 0.30
C PRO A 114 -20.11 4.45 -0.93
N ILE A 115 -19.86 5.76 -0.93
CA ILE A 115 -20.09 6.65 -2.09
C ILE A 115 -19.38 6.09 -3.32
N THR A 116 -18.18 5.55 -3.10
CA THR A 116 -17.38 4.92 -4.14
C THR A 116 -16.32 4.01 -3.52
N PHE A 117 -15.81 3.06 -4.30
CA PHE A 117 -14.69 2.22 -3.92
C PHE A 117 -13.73 1.98 -5.08
N LYS A 118 -12.51 1.60 -4.77
CA LYS A 118 -11.50 1.26 -5.76
C LYS A 118 -10.82 -0.08 -5.40
N ALA A 119 -10.48 -0.86 -6.42
CA ALA A 119 -9.73 -2.10 -6.26
C ALA A 119 -8.43 -2.04 -7.06
N CYS A 120 -7.30 -2.30 -6.39
CA CYS A 120 -5.97 -2.31 -7.00
C CYS A 120 -5.24 -3.61 -6.66
N ALA A 121 -4.45 -4.08 -7.62
CA ALA A 121 -3.56 -5.22 -7.48
C ALA A 121 -2.11 -4.83 -7.80
N THR A 122 -1.16 -5.46 -7.14
CA THR A 122 0.25 -5.09 -7.20
C THR A 122 1.13 -6.22 -7.75
N SER A 123 2.31 -6.41 -7.22
CA SER A 123 3.41 -7.17 -7.82
C SER A 123 3.08 -8.61 -8.21
N ALA A 124 2.33 -9.38 -7.41
CA ALA A 124 1.99 -10.77 -7.77
C ALA A 124 1.10 -10.84 -9.01
N MET A 125 0.01 -10.05 -9.02
CA MET A 125 -0.90 -9.99 -10.18
C MET A 125 -0.21 -9.42 -11.42
N ARG A 126 0.67 -8.45 -11.25
CA ARG A 126 1.45 -7.84 -12.34
C ARG A 126 2.41 -8.82 -12.99
N GLN A 127 2.98 -9.75 -12.22
CA GLN A 127 3.95 -10.72 -12.72
C GLN A 127 3.31 -12.01 -13.25
N ALA A 128 2.16 -12.40 -12.74
CA ALA A 128 1.49 -13.63 -13.15
C ALA A 128 1.07 -13.57 -14.61
N LYS A 129 1.41 -14.63 -15.39
CA LYS A 129 1.03 -14.75 -16.81
C LYS A 129 -0.47 -14.72 -17.02
N ASN A 130 -1.25 -15.26 -16.07
CA ASN A 130 -2.72 -15.27 -16.07
C ASN A 130 -3.34 -14.13 -15.23
N GLY A 131 -2.55 -13.13 -14.81
CA GLY A 131 -3.05 -12.03 -13.98
C GLY A 131 -4.17 -11.24 -14.65
N MET A 132 -4.04 -10.92 -15.95
CA MET A 132 -5.09 -10.19 -16.69
C MET A 132 -6.35 -11.04 -16.95
N GLU A 133 -6.20 -12.33 -17.17
CA GLU A 133 -7.32 -13.27 -17.26
C GLU A 133 -8.12 -13.29 -15.94
N LEU A 134 -7.42 -13.37 -14.81
CA LEU A 134 -8.03 -13.33 -13.48
C LEU A 134 -8.75 -11.99 -13.22
N VAL A 135 -8.21 -10.87 -13.68
CA VAL A 135 -8.90 -9.56 -13.65
C VAL A 135 -10.20 -9.61 -14.44
N GLY A 136 -10.18 -10.17 -15.65
CA GLY A 136 -11.37 -10.35 -16.48
C GLY A 136 -12.42 -11.24 -15.82
N ARG A 137 -11.98 -12.34 -15.21
CA ARG A 137 -12.85 -13.24 -14.46
C ARG A 137 -13.54 -12.54 -13.27
N VAL A 138 -12.77 -11.78 -12.47
CA VAL A 138 -13.31 -10.96 -11.36
C VAL A 138 -14.37 -9.97 -11.86
N LYS A 139 -14.07 -9.25 -12.95
CA LYS A 139 -15.03 -8.30 -13.53
C LYS A 139 -16.32 -8.98 -13.94
N ASN A 140 -16.24 -10.11 -14.65
CA ASN A 140 -17.40 -10.83 -15.16
C ASN A 140 -18.26 -11.43 -14.02
N GLU A 141 -17.63 -12.03 -13.01
CA GLU A 141 -18.36 -12.73 -11.96
C GLU A 141 -18.81 -11.80 -10.82
N THR A 142 -18.05 -10.75 -10.49
CA THR A 142 -18.36 -9.88 -9.36
C THR A 142 -18.76 -8.45 -9.74
N GLY A 143 -18.46 -8.03 -10.96
CA GLY A 143 -18.64 -6.64 -11.41
C GLY A 143 -17.58 -5.66 -10.83
N ILE A 144 -16.57 -6.15 -10.10
CA ILE A 144 -15.51 -5.30 -9.55
C ILE A 144 -14.49 -4.98 -10.63
N ASP A 145 -14.19 -3.69 -10.82
CA ASP A 145 -13.10 -3.21 -11.67
C ASP A 145 -11.79 -3.28 -10.90
N LEU A 146 -11.01 -4.36 -11.10
CA LEU A 146 -9.70 -4.54 -10.49
C LEU A 146 -8.61 -4.00 -11.40
N ASN A 147 -7.80 -3.03 -10.92
CA ASN A 147 -6.74 -2.41 -11.69
C ASN A 147 -5.37 -2.92 -11.23
N ILE A 148 -4.57 -3.49 -12.15
CA ILE A 148 -3.17 -3.82 -11.87
C ILE A 148 -2.35 -2.54 -12.02
N ILE A 149 -1.81 -2.03 -10.89
CA ILE A 149 -1.00 -0.81 -10.88
C ILE A 149 0.49 -1.10 -11.06
N SER A 150 1.19 -0.17 -11.72
CA SER A 150 2.65 -0.25 -11.85
C SER A 150 3.36 0.06 -10.53
N GLY A 151 4.59 -0.45 -10.34
CA GLY A 151 5.41 -0.09 -9.17
C GLY A 151 5.67 1.42 -9.05
N LYS A 152 5.71 2.15 -10.19
CA LYS A 152 5.81 3.62 -10.20
C LYS A 152 4.55 4.29 -9.67
N GLU A 153 3.40 3.74 -10.00
CA GLU A 153 2.11 4.23 -9.51
C GLU A 153 1.94 3.89 -8.03
N GLU A 154 2.30 2.67 -7.62
CA GLU A 154 2.35 2.23 -6.22
C GLU A 154 3.19 3.20 -5.37
N ALA A 155 4.39 3.56 -5.82
CA ALA A 155 5.26 4.53 -5.18
C ALA A 155 4.66 5.97 -5.14
N ARG A 156 4.00 6.43 -6.22
CA ARG A 156 3.29 7.72 -6.22
C ARG A 156 2.17 7.76 -5.19
N ILE A 157 1.44 6.67 -5.05
CA ILE A 157 0.36 6.54 -4.10
C ILE A 157 0.88 6.69 -2.67
N ILE A 158 2.03 6.08 -2.35
CA ILE A 158 2.68 6.20 -1.05
C ILE A 158 3.04 7.67 -0.74
N ILE A 159 3.60 8.38 -1.70
CA ILE A 159 3.96 9.81 -1.56
C ILE A 159 2.73 10.65 -1.19
N ALA A 160 1.63 10.39 -1.85
CA ALA A 160 0.40 11.14 -1.66
C ALA A 160 -0.30 10.91 -0.30
N THR A 161 0.19 9.98 0.53
CA THR A 161 -0.28 9.81 1.93
C THR A 161 0.16 10.95 2.86
N HIS A 162 0.77 12.02 2.32
CA HIS A 162 1.29 13.13 3.12
C HIS A 162 2.28 12.73 4.21
N ILE A 163 3.17 11.80 3.90
CA ILE A 163 4.37 11.56 4.71
C ILE A 163 5.12 12.87 4.95
N ASP A 164 5.08 13.77 3.97
CA ASP A 164 5.62 15.13 4.04
C ASP A 164 5.06 15.97 5.20
N ARG A 165 3.82 15.72 5.66
CA ARG A 165 3.24 16.44 6.81
C ARG A 165 3.91 16.09 8.14
N HIS A 166 4.47 14.89 8.23
CA HIS A 166 5.19 14.42 9.42
C HIS A 166 6.68 14.79 9.39
N LEU A 167 7.17 15.32 8.27
CA LEU A 167 8.55 15.75 8.11
C LEU A 167 8.71 17.25 8.42
N LYS A 168 9.78 17.61 9.14
CA LYS A 168 10.19 19.01 9.26
C LYS A 168 10.65 19.55 7.89
N PRO A 169 10.53 20.86 7.61
CA PRO A 169 10.87 21.42 6.30
C PRO A 169 12.29 21.10 5.79
N GLN A 170 13.27 20.97 6.69
CA GLN A 170 14.67 20.68 6.35
C GLN A 170 15.01 19.19 6.47
N GLN A 171 14.06 18.34 6.81
CA GLN A 171 14.29 16.91 7.01
C GLN A 171 14.34 16.20 5.66
N HIS A 172 15.39 15.41 5.45
CA HIS A 172 15.55 14.52 4.31
C HIS A 172 15.20 13.09 4.74
N CYS A 173 14.43 12.40 3.94
CA CYS A 173 13.93 11.09 4.31
C CYS A 173 14.03 10.11 3.14
N LEU A 174 14.50 8.90 3.42
CA LEU A 174 14.31 7.73 2.57
C LEU A 174 13.13 6.93 3.12
N TYR A 175 12.02 6.97 2.40
CA TYR A 175 10.86 6.13 2.72
C TYR A 175 11.04 4.75 2.11
N VAL A 176 10.82 3.71 2.93
CA VAL A 176 11.03 2.30 2.59
C VAL A 176 9.76 1.54 2.90
N ASP A 177 9.09 1.04 1.88
CA ASP A 177 7.92 0.16 2.03
C ASP A 177 8.26 -1.25 1.57
N VAL A 178 8.31 -2.18 2.52
CA VAL A 178 8.64 -3.58 2.25
C VAL A 178 7.36 -4.39 2.15
N GLY A 179 6.97 -4.70 0.92
CA GLY A 179 5.84 -5.56 0.60
C GLY A 179 6.20 -7.05 0.54
N GLY A 180 5.23 -7.85 0.09
CA GLY A 180 5.45 -9.28 -0.16
C GLY A 180 6.28 -9.56 -1.40
N GLY A 181 6.07 -8.80 -2.46
CA GLY A 181 6.70 -9.03 -3.78
C GLY A 181 7.68 -7.96 -4.22
N SER A 182 7.69 -6.79 -3.59
CA SER A 182 8.56 -5.67 -3.94
C SER A 182 8.90 -4.82 -2.72
N THR A 183 9.91 -3.98 -2.87
CA THR A 183 10.27 -2.89 -1.95
C THR A 183 10.24 -1.59 -2.72
N GLU A 184 9.43 -0.66 -2.26
CA GLU A 184 9.32 0.68 -2.82
C GLU A 184 10.20 1.64 -2.00
N LEU A 185 11.15 2.28 -2.69
CA LEU A 185 12.00 3.32 -2.12
C LEU A 185 11.60 4.68 -2.67
N THR A 186 11.44 5.66 -1.78
CA THR A 186 11.15 7.04 -2.15
C THR A 186 12.04 8.01 -1.37
N LEU A 187 12.86 8.76 -2.09
CA LEU A 187 13.67 9.82 -1.53
C LEU A 187 12.87 11.12 -1.47
N ILE A 188 12.70 11.66 -0.27
CA ILE A 188 11.95 12.89 0.01
C ILE A 188 12.93 13.94 0.53
N ILE A 189 13.01 15.08 -0.16
CA ILE A 189 13.84 16.23 0.20
C ILE A 189 12.97 17.47 0.28
N ALA A 190 13.10 18.22 1.35
CA ALA A 190 12.30 19.43 1.59
C ALA A 190 10.80 19.20 1.32
N LYS A 191 10.28 18.09 1.83
CA LYS A 191 8.87 17.65 1.67
C LYS A 191 8.45 17.30 0.24
N LYS A 192 9.37 17.22 -0.72
CA LYS A 192 9.08 16.83 -2.11
C LYS A 192 9.75 15.49 -2.42
N ALA A 193 9.00 14.61 -3.08
CA ALA A 193 9.58 13.38 -3.61
C ALA A 193 10.50 13.70 -4.79
N LEU A 194 11.80 13.45 -4.61
CA LEU A 194 12.82 13.68 -5.61
C LEU A 194 12.99 12.48 -6.55
N ALA A 195 12.97 11.27 -6.00
CA ALA A 195 13.14 10.05 -6.74
C ALA A 195 12.35 8.92 -6.08
N SER A 196 11.83 8.00 -6.89
CA SER A 196 11.16 6.79 -6.43
C SER A 196 11.46 5.64 -7.36
N LYS A 197 11.62 4.43 -6.78
CA LYS A 197 11.85 3.19 -7.52
C LYS A 197 11.31 2.00 -6.73
N SER A 198 10.71 1.05 -7.46
CA SER A 198 10.32 -0.27 -6.94
C SER A 198 11.36 -1.29 -7.34
N PHE A 199 11.73 -2.15 -6.40
CA PHE A 199 12.68 -3.24 -6.59
C PHE A 199 11.97 -4.58 -6.36
N PRO A 200 12.31 -5.65 -7.11
CA PRO A 200 11.70 -6.96 -6.95
C PRO A 200 12.25 -7.71 -5.73
N ILE A 201 12.30 -7.04 -4.59
CA ILE A 201 12.75 -7.54 -3.29
C ILE A 201 11.58 -7.43 -2.32
N GLY A 202 11.03 -8.56 -1.91
CA GLY A 202 9.89 -8.60 -0.99
C GLY A 202 9.91 -9.86 -0.14
N SER A 203 9.21 -9.86 0.98
CA SER A 203 9.27 -10.94 1.95
C SER A 203 8.82 -12.30 1.40
N VAL A 204 7.84 -12.34 0.49
CA VAL A 204 7.41 -13.58 -0.18
C VAL A 204 8.47 -14.03 -1.19
N ARG A 205 9.02 -13.08 -1.99
CA ARG A 205 10.10 -13.43 -2.93
C ARG A 205 11.34 -13.98 -2.23
N LEU A 206 11.70 -13.39 -1.09
CA LEU A 206 12.83 -13.89 -0.29
C LEU A 206 12.58 -15.31 0.21
N LEU A 207 11.39 -15.57 0.73
CA LEU A 207 10.98 -16.90 1.19
C LEU A 207 11.02 -17.93 0.06
N GLU A 208 10.60 -17.54 -1.15
CA GLU A 208 10.59 -18.39 -2.34
C GLU A 208 11.95 -18.38 -3.11
N GLN A 209 13.02 -17.80 -2.52
CA GLN A 209 14.35 -17.72 -3.10
C GLN A 209 14.38 -17.05 -4.50
N GLN A 210 13.48 -16.12 -4.76
CA GLN A 210 13.31 -15.42 -6.05
C GLN A 210 13.97 -14.03 -6.08
N VAL A 211 14.84 -13.74 -5.12
CA VAL A 211 15.63 -12.50 -5.09
C VAL A 211 17.08 -12.81 -5.42
N THR A 212 17.60 -12.17 -6.45
CA THR A 212 18.96 -12.39 -6.93
C THR A 212 19.96 -11.43 -6.29
N LYS A 213 21.27 -11.75 -6.38
CA LYS A 213 22.34 -10.82 -6.00
C LYS A 213 22.29 -9.51 -6.82
N ALA A 214 21.88 -9.60 -8.09
CA ALA A 214 21.73 -8.43 -8.96
C ALA A 214 20.61 -7.50 -8.50
N ASP A 215 19.51 -8.04 -7.97
CA ASP A 215 18.42 -7.23 -7.42
C ASP A 215 18.89 -6.41 -6.21
N TRP A 216 19.64 -7.05 -5.31
CA TRP A 216 20.25 -6.37 -4.16
C TRP A 216 21.25 -5.31 -4.58
N ALA A 217 22.18 -5.65 -5.49
CA ALA A 217 23.16 -4.71 -6.01
C ALA A 217 22.51 -3.50 -6.70
N GLY A 218 21.45 -3.73 -7.48
CA GLY A 218 20.72 -2.67 -8.15
C GLY A 218 19.96 -1.76 -7.18
N MET A 219 19.50 -2.29 -6.04
CA MET A 219 18.89 -1.47 -4.98
C MET A 219 19.95 -0.64 -4.23
N GLU A 220 21.06 -1.25 -3.88
CA GLU A 220 22.18 -0.59 -3.21
C GLU A 220 22.76 0.54 -4.06
N GLU A 221 23.04 0.26 -5.34
CA GLU A 221 23.54 1.26 -6.29
C GLU A 221 22.57 2.45 -6.40
N TRP A 222 21.27 2.18 -6.49
CA TRP A 222 20.28 3.25 -6.55
C TRP A 222 20.28 4.11 -5.28
N ILE A 223 20.35 3.48 -4.10
CA ILE A 223 20.42 4.20 -2.82
C ILE A 223 21.67 5.08 -2.80
N VAL A 224 22.85 4.51 -3.06
CA VAL A 224 24.13 5.23 -3.05
C VAL A 224 24.07 6.41 -4.03
N ASN A 225 23.67 6.18 -5.28
CA ASN A 225 23.63 7.22 -6.29
C ASN A 225 22.63 8.35 -5.97
N LYS A 226 21.51 8.05 -5.32
CA LYS A 226 20.49 9.05 -4.99
C LYS A 226 20.79 9.80 -3.68
N THR A 227 21.61 9.23 -2.81
CA THR A 227 21.88 9.81 -1.48
C THR A 227 23.29 10.38 -1.31
N ALA A 228 24.21 10.16 -2.26
CA ALA A 228 25.64 10.51 -2.18
C ALA A 228 25.94 11.95 -1.71
N ASN A 229 25.12 12.91 -2.13
CA ASN A 229 25.31 14.33 -1.82
C ASN A 229 24.35 14.85 -0.73
N ILE A 230 23.67 13.96 -0.01
CA ILE A 230 22.64 14.34 0.95
C ILE A 230 23.12 13.95 2.36
N LYS A 231 23.25 14.93 3.23
CA LYS A 231 23.60 14.70 4.64
C LYS A 231 22.35 14.52 5.50
N ASN A 232 22.47 13.76 6.58
CA ASN A 232 21.42 13.61 7.60
C ASN A 232 20.10 13.05 7.05
N ILE A 233 20.16 11.99 6.24
CA ILE A 233 18.96 11.26 5.79
C ILE A 233 18.46 10.37 6.93
N GLN A 234 17.18 10.48 7.22
CA GLN A 234 16.47 9.54 8.09
C GLN A 234 15.69 8.54 7.24
N SER A 235 15.54 7.32 7.74
CA SER A 235 14.69 6.32 7.08
C SER A 235 13.33 6.21 7.78
N ILE A 236 12.26 6.11 6.99
CA ILE A 236 10.92 5.81 7.47
C ILE A 236 10.50 4.48 6.86
N GLY A 237 10.36 3.47 7.70
CA GLY A 237 9.91 2.15 7.26
C GLY A 237 8.40 1.98 7.36
N SER A 238 7.79 1.33 6.38
CA SER A 238 6.42 0.85 6.41
C SER A 238 6.31 -0.63 6.02
N GLY A 239 5.11 -1.18 6.17
CA GLY A 239 4.84 -2.57 5.84
C GLY A 239 4.86 -3.52 7.04
N GLY A 240 4.66 -4.81 6.75
CA GLY A 240 4.52 -5.85 7.77
C GLY A 240 5.81 -6.13 8.53
N ASN A 241 6.95 -6.06 7.84
CA ASN A 241 8.25 -6.42 8.39
C ASN A 241 8.70 -5.44 9.49
N ILE A 242 8.66 -4.14 9.23
CA ILE A 242 9.04 -3.15 10.26
C ILE A 242 8.08 -3.17 11.46
N ASN A 243 6.78 -3.41 11.23
CA ASN A 243 5.82 -3.58 12.31
C ASN A 243 6.15 -4.82 13.17
N LYS A 244 6.64 -5.91 12.56
CA LYS A 244 7.08 -7.10 13.30
C LYS A 244 8.31 -6.83 14.14
N ILE A 245 9.30 -6.10 13.61
CA ILE A 245 10.49 -5.66 14.35
C ILE A 245 10.08 -4.83 15.58
N LEU A 246 9.19 -3.85 15.40
CA LEU A 246 8.66 -3.05 16.52
C LEU A 246 7.99 -3.93 17.60
N THR A 247 7.22 -4.93 17.19
CA THR A 247 6.59 -5.88 18.12
C THR A 247 7.61 -6.69 18.89
N LEU A 248 8.67 -7.18 18.21
CA LEU A 248 9.74 -7.94 18.85
C LEU A 248 10.57 -7.09 19.83
N LEU A 249 10.68 -5.79 19.57
CA LEU A 249 11.33 -4.81 20.44
C LEU A 249 10.40 -4.26 21.54
N LEU A 250 9.17 -4.74 21.63
CA LEU A 250 8.13 -4.23 22.55
C LEU A 250 7.88 -2.72 22.38
N LYS A 251 8.10 -2.19 21.18
CA LYS A 251 7.88 -0.77 20.84
C LYS A 251 6.52 -0.56 20.20
N THR A 252 5.91 0.58 20.43
CA THR A 252 4.66 0.98 19.78
C THR A 252 4.92 1.55 18.38
N LYS A 253 3.92 1.49 17.50
CA LYS A 253 4.00 2.12 16.17
C LYS A 253 4.31 3.62 16.28
N GLY A 254 5.17 4.10 15.40
CA GLY A 254 5.62 5.49 15.36
C GLY A 254 6.87 5.77 16.21
N ASN A 255 7.38 4.79 16.96
CA ASN A 255 8.65 4.93 17.65
C ASN A 255 9.83 4.74 16.69
N SER A 256 10.94 5.36 17.00
CA SER A 256 12.21 5.16 16.29
C SER A 256 12.86 3.84 16.69
N VAL A 257 13.52 3.21 15.72
CA VAL A 257 14.34 2.01 15.89
C VAL A 257 15.74 2.35 15.37
N THR A 258 16.77 2.06 16.14
CA THR A 258 18.15 2.22 15.69
C THR A 258 18.60 1.03 14.86
N ILE A 259 19.63 1.21 14.02
CA ILE A 259 20.24 0.11 13.25
C ILE A 259 20.72 -0.99 14.20
N SER A 260 21.36 -0.64 15.31
CA SER A 260 21.82 -1.59 16.31
C SER A 260 20.69 -2.44 16.92
N GLU A 261 19.51 -1.85 17.15
CA GLU A 261 18.34 -2.60 17.63
C GLU A 261 17.83 -3.57 16.57
N ILE A 262 17.83 -3.16 15.29
CA ILE A 262 17.45 -4.05 14.16
C ILE A 262 18.43 -5.22 14.08
N GLU A 263 19.73 -4.96 14.08
CA GLU A 263 20.78 -5.99 14.02
C GLU A 263 20.71 -6.96 15.21
N SER A 264 20.51 -6.42 16.42
CA SER A 264 20.32 -7.24 17.62
C SER A 264 19.07 -8.12 17.52
N THR A 265 17.99 -7.60 16.95
CA THR A 265 16.75 -8.36 16.73
C THR A 265 16.98 -9.48 15.71
N ILE A 266 17.66 -9.18 14.60
CA ILE A 266 17.99 -10.19 13.57
C ILE A 266 18.80 -11.33 14.20
N LYS A 267 19.87 -11.03 14.94
CA LYS A 267 20.70 -12.04 15.63
C LYS A 267 19.90 -12.93 16.59
N LYS A 268 18.87 -12.38 17.24
CA LYS A 268 18.00 -13.15 18.16
C LYS A 268 17.05 -14.11 17.43
N ILE A 269 16.60 -13.77 16.22
CA ILE A 269 15.65 -14.59 15.46
C ILE A 269 16.34 -15.55 14.48
N GLU A 270 17.59 -15.30 14.12
CA GLU A 270 18.37 -16.10 13.17
C GLU A 270 18.39 -17.61 13.51
N PRO A 271 18.51 -18.05 14.80
CA PRO A 271 18.47 -19.46 15.14
C PRO A 271 17.11 -20.13 14.91
N TYR A 272 16.05 -19.37 14.63
CA TYR A 272 14.68 -19.84 14.41
C TYR A 272 14.23 -19.69 12.95
N SER A 273 15.17 -19.34 12.04
CA SER A 273 14.92 -19.10 10.62
C SER A 273 15.19 -20.35 9.74
#